data_1299eef86faa69d5f4974f98cff0f02f
#
_entry.id   1299eef86faa69d5f4974f98cff0f02f
#
_cell.length_a   1.000
_cell.length_b   1.000
_cell.length_c   1.000
_cell.angle_alpha   90.00
_cell.angle_beta   90.00
_cell.angle_gamma   90.00
#
_symmetry.space_group_name_H-M   'P 1'
#
loop_
_entity.id
_entity.type
_entity.pdbx_description
1 polymer ?
#
loop_
_entity_poly.entity_id
_entity_poly.type
_entity_poly.pdbx_seq_one_letter_code
_entity_poly.pdbx_strand_id
1 'polypeptide(L)'
;MPDTAERGNRIMAIFHFTVKIVGRSKGKSVISASAYLNGDVMKNEETGRISYYISKKEVVYTSLMMCENAPPEWLHVPEENIKRFQQSIRYKRADDKEAALEKFKITFQKQRLWNEVLKIEKNADAQLGRSFEFSLPKEWSRQEQIDYTTKYIQKTFVSFNQSAFGGSYDWQYSDGKGR
;
A
#
# COMPACT_ATOMS: atom_id res chain seq x y z
N MET A 1 -7.93 56.61 -8.35
CA MET A 1 -7.18 55.48 -8.91
C MET A 1 -7.59 54.24 -8.13
N PRO A 2 -8.44 53.36 -8.66
CA PRO A 2 -8.76 52.15 -7.91
C PRO A 2 -7.69 51.08 -8.09
N ASP A 3 -7.39 50.54 -6.99
CA ASP A 3 -6.54 49.44 -6.64
C ASP A 3 -6.74 48.22 -7.56
N THR A 4 -5.68 47.82 -8.27
CA THR A 4 -5.66 46.60 -9.07
C THR A 4 -5.48 45.42 -8.13
N ALA A 5 -6.61 44.90 -7.64
CA ALA A 5 -6.63 43.66 -6.91
C ALA A 5 -5.89 42.56 -7.70
N GLU A 6 -4.80 42.09 -7.16
CA GLU A 6 -4.12 40.87 -7.56
C GLU A 6 -5.14 39.72 -7.58
N ARG A 7 -5.52 39.33 -8.79
CA ARG A 7 -6.23 38.03 -8.98
C ARG A 7 -5.21 36.94 -8.75
N GLY A 8 -5.04 36.58 -7.49
CA GLY A 8 -4.29 35.39 -7.12
C GLY A 8 -4.85 34.21 -7.91
N ASN A 9 -3.98 33.59 -8.68
CA ASN A 9 -4.29 32.40 -9.46
C ASN A 9 -4.63 31.28 -8.46
N ARG A 10 -5.91 31.18 -8.07
CA ARG A 10 -6.42 30.06 -7.26
C ARG A 10 -6.32 28.82 -8.13
N ILE A 11 -5.21 28.11 -8.02
CA ILE A 11 -5.09 26.76 -8.55
C ILE A 11 -6.07 25.91 -7.74
N MET A 12 -7.26 25.70 -8.27
CA MET A 12 -8.20 24.75 -7.67
C MET A 12 -7.60 23.36 -7.80
N ALA A 13 -7.35 22.72 -6.67
CA ALA A 13 -6.98 21.31 -6.65
C ALA A 13 -8.10 20.51 -7.33
N ILE A 14 -7.77 19.84 -8.44
CA ILE A 14 -8.73 18.96 -9.10
C ILE A 14 -8.88 17.75 -8.23
N PHE A 15 -10.07 17.59 -7.62
CA PHE A 15 -10.39 16.38 -6.86
C PHE A 15 -10.51 15.21 -7.85
N HIS A 16 -9.69 14.19 -7.63
CA HIS A 16 -9.77 12.94 -8.35
C HIS A 16 -10.02 11.81 -7.36
N PHE A 17 -11.02 10.98 -7.64
CA PHE A 17 -11.33 9.80 -6.84
C PHE A 17 -11.75 8.65 -7.75
N THR A 18 -11.05 7.55 -7.68
CA THR A 18 -11.34 6.35 -8.47
C THR A 18 -11.35 5.12 -7.57
N VAL A 19 -12.31 4.24 -7.80
CA VAL A 19 -12.40 2.93 -7.14
C VAL A 19 -12.31 1.82 -8.17
N LYS A 20 -11.44 0.85 -7.94
CA LYS A 20 -11.27 -0.33 -8.79
C LYS A 20 -11.46 -1.59 -7.95
N ILE A 21 -12.22 -2.55 -8.46
CA ILE A 21 -12.40 -3.85 -7.81
C ILE A 21 -11.44 -4.85 -8.43
N VAL A 22 -10.72 -5.57 -7.57
CA VAL A 22 -9.89 -6.72 -7.93
C VAL A 22 -10.70 -7.98 -7.61
N GLY A 23 -11.21 -8.65 -8.63
CA GLY A 23 -12.02 -9.87 -8.49
C GLY A 23 -11.37 -11.06 -9.19
N ARG A 24 -11.64 -12.27 -8.69
CA ARG A 24 -11.15 -13.53 -9.31
C ARG A 24 -11.63 -13.69 -10.74
N SER A 25 -12.92 -13.47 -10.99
CA SER A 25 -13.54 -13.63 -12.32
C SER A 25 -12.91 -12.80 -13.42
N LYS A 26 -12.22 -11.70 -13.04
CA LYS A 26 -11.54 -10.82 -14.00
C LYS A 26 -10.10 -11.24 -14.30
N GLY A 27 -9.64 -12.38 -13.82
CA GLY A 27 -8.26 -12.87 -14.00
C GLY A 27 -7.19 -11.96 -13.38
N LYS A 28 -7.59 -10.98 -12.53
CA LYS A 28 -6.67 -10.06 -11.89
C LYS A 28 -6.15 -10.65 -10.59
N SER A 29 -4.84 -10.68 -10.43
CA SER A 29 -4.19 -11.10 -9.18
C SER A 29 -4.09 -9.93 -8.22
N VAL A 30 -4.66 -10.08 -7.01
CA VAL A 30 -4.51 -9.09 -5.93
C VAL A 30 -3.05 -8.96 -5.50
N ILE A 31 -2.28 -10.07 -5.51
CA ILE A 31 -0.83 -10.08 -5.25
C ILE A 31 -0.10 -9.21 -6.27
N SER A 32 -0.41 -9.38 -7.56
CA SER A 32 0.21 -8.59 -8.62
C SER A 32 -0.17 -7.12 -8.55
N ALA A 33 -1.42 -6.83 -8.18
CA ALA A 33 -1.88 -5.46 -7.98
C ALA A 33 -1.17 -4.78 -6.80
N SER A 34 -1.04 -5.46 -5.65
CA SER A 34 -0.31 -4.96 -4.49
C SER A 34 1.18 -4.77 -4.82
N ALA A 35 1.83 -5.77 -5.44
CA ALA A 35 3.23 -5.66 -5.85
C ALA A 35 3.48 -4.48 -6.79
N TYR A 36 2.58 -4.25 -7.77
CA TYR A 36 2.65 -3.11 -8.68
C TYR A 36 2.50 -1.78 -7.95
N LEU A 37 1.51 -1.67 -7.08
CA LEU A 37 1.28 -0.44 -6.31
C LEU A 37 2.49 -0.07 -5.45
N ASN A 38 3.11 -1.05 -4.79
CA ASN A 38 4.19 -0.82 -3.84
C ASN A 38 5.60 -0.83 -4.46
N GLY A 39 5.74 -1.17 -5.75
CA GLY A 39 7.04 -1.33 -6.38
C GLY A 39 7.86 -2.46 -5.76
N ASP A 40 7.20 -3.60 -5.48
CA ASP A 40 7.78 -4.73 -4.75
C ASP A 40 7.83 -6.02 -5.57
N VAL A 41 8.42 -7.05 -4.95
CA VAL A 41 8.37 -8.42 -5.45
C VAL A 41 7.50 -9.25 -4.52
N MET A 42 6.46 -9.86 -5.06
CA MET A 42 5.54 -10.70 -4.29
C MET A 42 5.24 -12.01 -5.01
N LYS A 43 5.18 -13.10 -4.25
CA LYS A 43 4.83 -14.43 -4.75
C LYS A 43 3.38 -14.76 -4.44
N ASN A 44 2.66 -15.20 -5.46
CA ASN A 44 1.35 -15.84 -5.31
C ASN A 44 1.56 -17.31 -4.99
N GLU A 45 1.18 -17.75 -3.79
CA GLU A 45 1.37 -19.13 -3.33
C GLU A 45 0.42 -20.12 -4.02
N GLU A 46 -0.76 -19.66 -4.43
CA GLU A 46 -1.76 -20.50 -5.12
C GLU A 46 -1.26 -20.93 -6.53
N THR A 47 -0.60 -20.01 -7.25
CA THR A 47 -0.17 -20.23 -8.63
C THR A 47 1.34 -20.41 -8.77
N GLY A 48 2.11 -20.14 -7.72
CA GLY A 48 3.58 -20.09 -7.76
C GLY A 48 4.16 -18.89 -8.52
N ARG A 49 3.32 -18.03 -9.11
CA ARG A 49 3.76 -16.88 -9.92
C ARG A 49 4.38 -15.79 -9.08
N ILE A 50 5.49 -15.23 -9.53
CA ILE A 50 6.17 -14.09 -8.93
C ILE A 50 5.84 -12.83 -9.74
N SER A 51 5.37 -11.78 -9.04
CA SER A 51 5.17 -10.43 -9.58
C SER A 51 6.36 -9.56 -9.20
N TYR A 52 7.02 -8.94 -10.19
CA TYR A 52 8.27 -8.22 -10.02
C TYR A 52 8.15 -6.79 -10.54
N TYR A 53 8.14 -5.80 -9.63
CA TYR A 53 7.94 -4.39 -9.96
C TYR A 53 8.94 -3.43 -9.27
N ILE A 54 10.16 -3.90 -8.95
CA ILE A 54 11.20 -3.11 -8.23
C ILE A 54 11.60 -1.83 -8.99
N SER A 55 11.45 -1.80 -10.31
CA SER A 55 11.82 -0.63 -11.14
C SER A 55 10.91 0.58 -10.96
N LYS A 56 9.78 0.43 -10.25
CA LYS A 56 8.83 1.52 -10.00
C LYS A 56 9.38 2.45 -8.92
N LYS A 57 9.92 3.60 -9.33
CA LYS A 57 10.55 4.60 -8.45
C LYS A 57 9.59 5.62 -7.85
N GLU A 58 8.32 5.61 -8.24
CA GLU A 58 7.33 6.63 -7.87
C GLU A 58 6.79 6.47 -6.44
N VAL A 59 7.00 5.31 -5.82
CA VAL A 59 6.48 5.03 -4.48
C VAL A 59 7.36 5.71 -3.43
N VAL A 60 6.80 6.71 -2.77
CA VAL A 60 7.49 7.50 -1.75
C VAL A 60 7.26 6.95 -0.35
N TYR A 61 6.07 6.43 -0.09
CA TYR A 61 5.67 5.88 1.19
C TYR A 61 4.74 4.69 1.00
N THR A 62 4.84 3.71 1.85
CA THR A 62 3.98 2.52 1.86
C THR A 62 3.74 2.07 3.29
N SER A 63 2.54 1.60 3.58
CA SER A 63 2.16 1.10 4.90
C SER A 63 1.16 -0.04 4.78
N LEU A 64 1.07 -0.84 5.83
CA LEU A 64 0.04 -1.84 6.05
C LEU A 64 -0.68 -1.52 7.35
N MET A 65 -1.99 -1.41 7.30
CA MET A 65 -2.84 -1.22 8.47
C MET A 65 -3.73 -2.43 8.63
N MET A 66 -3.72 -3.01 9.81
CA MET A 66 -4.53 -4.17 10.17
C MET A 66 -5.60 -3.75 11.17
N CYS A 67 -6.76 -4.40 11.12
CA CYS A 67 -7.77 -4.26 12.16
C CYS A 67 -7.28 -4.86 13.49
N GLU A 68 -7.86 -4.44 14.60
CA GLU A 68 -7.50 -4.93 15.94
C GLU A 68 -7.66 -6.44 16.09
N ASN A 69 -8.61 -7.03 15.38
CA ASN A 69 -8.90 -8.46 15.41
C ASN A 69 -8.12 -9.28 14.38
N ALA A 70 -7.16 -8.66 13.68
CA ALA A 70 -6.35 -9.39 12.71
C ALA A 70 -5.51 -10.45 13.43
N PRO A 71 -5.41 -11.67 12.87
CA PRO A 71 -4.56 -12.71 13.45
C PRO A 71 -3.11 -12.23 13.60
N PRO A 72 -2.52 -12.30 14.81
CA PRO A 72 -1.15 -11.82 15.05
C PRO A 72 -0.11 -12.45 14.14
N GLU A 73 -0.33 -13.69 13.72
CA GLU A 73 0.52 -14.41 12.80
C GLU A 73 0.63 -13.74 11.42
N TRP A 74 -0.34 -12.94 11.01
CA TRP A 74 -0.27 -12.20 9.74
C TRP A 74 0.77 -11.08 9.76
N LEU A 75 1.06 -10.53 10.95
CA LEU A 75 2.09 -9.52 11.15
C LEU A 75 3.45 -10.12 11.47
N HIS A 76 3.49 -11.39 11.84
CA HIS A 76 4.73 -12.05 12.20
C HIS A 76 5.63 -12.28 10.97
N VAL A 77 6.88 -11.84 11.05
CA VAL A 77 7.93 -12.15 10.07
C VAL A 77 8.90 -13.13 10.71
N PRO A 78 9.04 -14.36 10.19
CA PRO A 78 9.95 -15.35 10.80
C PRO A 78 11.39 -14.84 10.86
N GLU A 79 12.06 -15.11 11.99
CA GLU A 79 13.46 -14.66 12.19
C GLU A 79 14.41 -15.16 11.12
N GLU A 80 14.21 -16.38 10.63
CA GLU A 80 15.03 -16.93 9.54
C GLU A 80 14.95 -16.10 8.26
N ASN A 81 13.76 -15.56 7.94
CA ASN A 81 13.56 -14.68 6.79
C ASN A 81 14.27 -13.34 7.01
N ILE A 82 14.19 -12.80 8.24
CA ILE A 82 14.90 -11.58 8.62
C ILE A 82 16.41 -11.78 8.49
N LYS A 83 16.97 -12.84 9.07
CA LYS A 83 18.40 -13.16 9.02
C LYS A 83 18.88 -13.35 7.58
N ARG A 84 18.12 -14.09 6.75
CA ARG A 84 18.45 -14.29 5.33
C ARG A 84 18.45 -12.95 4.56
N PHE A 85 17.47 -12.10 4.81
CA PHE A 85 17.42 -10.78 4.18
C PHE A 85 18.57 -9.88 4.63
N GLN A 86 18.88 -9.82 5.94
CA GLN A 86 20.01 -9.06 6.48
C GLN A 86 21.34 -9.50 5.86
N GLN A 87 21.55 -10.81 5.66
CA GLN A 87 22.73 -11.30 4.95
C GLN A 87 22.80 -10.79 3.50
N SER A 88 21.66 -10.72 2.80
CA SER A 88 21.62 -10.23 1.41
C SER A 88 21.96 -8.76 1.27
N ILE A 89 21.70 -7.95 2.32
CA ILE A 89 21.95 -6.49 2.33
C ILE A 89 23.21 -6.10 3.12
N ARG A 90 24.06 -7.08 3.49
CA ARG A 90 25.24 -6.84 4.36
C ARG A 90 26.19 -5.75 3.86
N TYR A 91 26.23 -5.52 2.55
CA TYR A 91 27.11 -4.53 1.91
C TYR A 91 26.52 -3.10 1.86
N LYS A 92 25.25 -2.91 2.26
CA LYS A 92 24.64 -1.59 2.30
C LYS A 92 25.16 -0.77 3.49
N ARG A 93 25.02 0.56 3.42
CA ARG A 93 25.27 1.47 4.56
C ARG A 93 24.29 1.18 5.69
N ALA A 94 24.59 1.57 6.92
CA ALA A 94 23.78 1.28 8.09
C ALA A 94 22.35 1.79 7.96
N ASP A 95 22.18 3.08 7.62
CA ASP A 95 20.87 3.72 7.44
C ASP A 95 20.04 3.06 6.32
N ASP A 96 20.71 2.68 5.23
CA ASP A 96 20.08 1.97 4.12
C ASP A 96 19.64 0.54 4.50
N LYS A 97 20.34 -0.10 5.46
CA LYS A 97 19.97 -1.42 5.96
C LYS A 97 18.69 -1.37 6.78
N GLU A 98 18.55 -0.37 7.65
CA GLU A 98 17.36 -0.22 8.50
C GLU A 98 16.12 0.05 7.63
N ALA A 99 16.18 1.02 6.74
CA ALA A 99 15.10 1.32 5.80
C ALA A 99 14.74 0.12 4.90
N ALA A 100 15.75 -0.62 4.42
CA ALA A 100 15.53 -1.81 3.60
C ALA A 100 14.88 -2.95 4.42
N LEU A 101 15.26 -3.12 5.68
CA LEU A 101 14.69 -4.13 6.57
C LEU A 101 13.23 -3.82 6.89
N GLU A 102 12.90 -2.57 7.19
CA GLU A 102 11.52 -2.16 7.44
C GLU A 102 10.65 -2.36 6.18
N LYS A 103 11.15 -1.95 5.02
CA LYS A 103 10.44 -2.21 3.76
C LYS A 103 10.24 -3.71 3.53
N PHE A 104 11.24 -4.54 3.78
CA PHE A 104 11.14 -5.99 3.66
C PHE A 104 10.05 -6.58 4.56
N LYS A 105 9.99 -6.16 5.84
CA LYS A 105 8.96 -6.63 6.78
C LYS A 105 7.56 -6.28 6.28
N ILE A 106 7.33 -5.03 5.87
CA ILE A 106 6.05 -4.57 5.33
C ILE A 106 5.67 -5.37 4.08
N THR A 107 6.60 -5.56 3.15
CA THR A 107 6.36 -6.33 1.92
C THR A 107 6.01 -7.79 2.23
N PHE A 108 6.71 -8.40 3.18
CA PHE A 108 6.44 -9.77 3.63
C PHE A 108 5.04 -9.89 4.23
N GLN A 109 4.66 -8.98 5.11
CA GLN A 109 3.32 -8.94 5.74
C GLN A 109 2.22 -8.75 4.70
N LYS A 110 2.41 -7.83 3.73
CA LYS A 110 1.47 -7.63 2.62
C LYS A 110 1.30 -8.88 1.75
N GLN A 111 2.41 -9.51 1.39
CA GLN A 111 2.36 -10.76 0.63
C GLN A 111 1.60 -11.85 1.38
N ARG A 112 1.83 -11.97 2.69
CA ARG A 112 1.13 -12.94 3.53
C ARG A 112 -0.37 -12.64 3.60
N LEU A 113 -0.75 -11.39 3.90
CA LEU A 113 -2.15 -10.95 3.91
C LEU A 113 -2.89 -11.35 2.64
N TRP A 114 -2.35 -10.97 1.49
CA TRP A 114 -3.01 -11.23 0.22
C TRP A 114 -3.06 -12.72 -0.17
N ASN A 115 -2.07 -13.50 0.24
CA ASN A 115 -2.12 -14.96 0.08
C ASN A 115 -3.19 -15.59 0.99
N GLU A 116 -3.34 -15.12 2.24
CA GLU A 116 -4.42 -15.58 3.12
C GLU A 116 -5.81 -15.21 2.58
N VAL A 117 -6.00 -14.00 2.05
CA VAL A 117 -7.23 -13.61 1.35
C VAL A 117 -7.54 -14.58 0.20
N LEU A 118 -6.54 -14.95 -0.60
CA LEU A 118 -6.73 -15.93 -1.69
C LEU A 118 -7.09 -17.31 -1.20
N LYS A 119 -6.60 -17.75 -0.04
CA LYS A 119 -6.93 -19.04 0.57
C LYS A 119 -8.36 -19.10 1.10
N ILE A 120 -8.86 -17.97 1.63
CA ILE A 120 -10.20 -17.86 2.21
C ILE A 120 -11.25 -17.65 1.11
N GLU A 121 -11.01 -16.70 0.21
CA GLU A 121 -11.94 -16.26 -0.83
C GLU A 121 -11.81 -17.12 -2.10
N LYS A 122 -12.38 -18.34 -2.06
CA LYS A 122 -12.25 -19.30 -3.17
C LYS A 122 -13.31 -19.20 -4.25
N ASN A 123 -14.40 -18.46 -4.00
CA ASN A 123 -15.48 -18.33 -4.98
C ASN A 123 -15.00 -17.69 -6.28
N ALA A 124 -15.48 -18.16 -7.41
CA ALA A 124 -15.07 -17.68 -8.74
C ALA A 124 -15.34 -16.19 -8.96
N ASP A 125 -16.38 -15.65 -8.32
CA ASP A 125 -16.81 -14.24 -8.39
C ASP A 125 -16.35 -13.40 -7.18
N ALA A 126 -15.52 -13.96 -6.29
CA ALA A 126 -15.04 -13.27 -5.10
C ALA A 126 -14.36 -11.93 -5.41
N GLN A 127 -14.72 -10.92 -4.64
CA GLN A 127 -14.04 -9.62 -4.63
C GLN A 127 -12.86 -9.69 -3.67
N LEU A 128 -11.66 -9.88 -4.19
CA LEU A 128 -10.43 -10.07 -3.41
C LEU A 128 -9.92 -8.77 -2.77
N GLY A 129 -10.23 -7.63 -3.36
CA GLY A 129 -9.80 -6.34 -2.85
C GLY A 129 -10.43 -5.18 -3.59
N ARG A 130 -10.30 -3.99 -2.99
CA ARG A 130 -10.70 -2.72 -3.60
C ARG A 130 -9.51 -1.76 -3.56
N SER A 131 -9.22 -1.14 -4.69
CA SER A 131 -8.19 -0.13 -4.81
C SER A 131 -8.87 1.24 -4.91
N PHE A 132 -8.43 2.16 -4.05
CA PHE A 132 -8.85 3.57 -4.08
C PHE A 132 -7.66 4.41 -4.54
N GLU A 133 -7.93 5.36 -5.42
CA GLU A 133 -6.95 6.34 -5.89
C GLU A 133 -7.58 7.72 -5.73
N PHE A 134 -6.91 8.63 -5.05
CA PHE A 134 -7.40 9.99 -4.82
C PHE A 134 -6.26 11.00 -4.79
N SER A 135 -6.58 12.23 -5.22
CA SER A 135 -5.64 13.34 -5.19
C SER A 135 -5.62 13.99 -3.82
N LEU A 136 -4.43 14.41 -3.39
CA LEU A 136 -4.23 15.21 -2.18
C LEU A 136 -3.90 16.66 -2.56
N PRO A 137 -4.19 17.65 -1.69
CA PRO A 137 -3.82 19.04 -1.91
C PRO A 137 -2.31 19.18 -2.13
N LYS A 138 -1.93 19.88 -3.19
CA LYS A 138 -0.51 20.12 -3.52
C LYS A 138 0.18 21.08 -2.56
N GLU A 139 -0.61 21.89 -1.86
CA GLU A 139 -0.18 22.87 -0.89
C GLU A 139 0.33 22.22 0.42
N TRP A 140 -0.09 20.98 0.67
CA TRP A 140 0.35 20.25 1.85
C TRP A 140 1.77 19.70 1.65
N SER A 141 2.55 19.76 2.71
CA SER A 141 3.83 19.06 2.75
C SER A 141 3.63 17.55 2.61
N ARG A 142 4.66 16.84 2.20
CA ARG A 142 4.63 15.38 2.10
C ARG A 142 4.21 14.71 3.41
N GLN A 143 4.71 15.22 4.54
CA GLN A 143 4.39 14.66 5.85
C GLN A 143 2.92 14.88 6.19
N GLU A 144 2.37 16.07 5.96
CA GLU A 144 0.94 16.35 6.18
C GLU A 144 0.06 15.45 5.33
N GLN A 145 0.42 15.20 4.06
CA GLN A 145 -0.30 14.30 3.18
C GLN A 145 -0.30 12.86 3.69
N ILE A 146 0.83 12.36 4.19
CA ILE A 146 0.96 11.02 4.77
C ILE A 146 0.14 10.93 6.06
N ASP A 147 0.29 11.88 6.96
CA ASP A 147 -0.37 11.88 8.28
C ASP A 147 -1.89 11.96 8.14
N TYR A 148 -2.37 12.86 7.27
CA TYR A 148 -3.80 12.98 7.00
C TYR A 148 -4.38 11.70 6.41
N THR A 149 -3.71 11.15 5.39
CA THR A 149 -4.16 9.91 4.74
C THR A 149 -4.18 8.74 5.72
N THR A 150 -3.14 8.61 6.53
CA THR A 150 -3.05 7.59 7.59
C THR A 150 -4.23 7.68 8.55
N LYS A 151 -4.48 8.87 9.09
CA LYS A 151 -5.61 9.12 10.01
C LYS A 151 -6.96 8.88 9.35
N TYR A 152 -7.11 9.32 8.10
CA TYR A 152 -8.35 9.12 7.35
C TYR A 152 -8.64 7.64 7.12
N ILE A 153 -7.66 6.86 6.67
CA ILE A 153 -7.81 5.41 6.45
C ILE A 153 -8.11 4.70 7.77
N GLN A 154 -7.36 5.02 8.82
CA GLN A 154 -7.55 4.44 10.16
C GLN A 154 -8.97 4.66 10.65
N LYS A 155 -9.46 5.90 10.59
CA LYS A 155 -10.79 6.27 11.09
C LYS A 155 -11.93 5.72 10.23
N THR A 156 -11.78 5.79 8.91
CA THR A 156 -12.89 5.53 7.97
C THR A 156 -13.03 4.05 7.66
N PHE A 157 -11.93 3.33 7.55
CA PHE A 157 -11.94 1.95 7.05
C PHE A 157 -11.51 0.94 8.11
N VAL A 158 -10.45 1.21 8.86
CA VAL A 158 -9.92 0.26 9.82
C VAL A 158 -10.81 0.19 11.06
N SER A 159 -11.10 1.33 11.67
CA SER A 159 -11.91 1.40 12.91
C SER A 159 -13.41 1.11 12.68
N PHE A 160 -13.95 1.45 11.51
CA PHE A 160 -15.37 1.27 11.21
C PHE A 160 -15.75 -0.20 10.96
N ASN A 161 -14.82 -1.01 10.48
CA ASN A 161 -15.06 -2.42 10.15
C ASN A 161 -14.82 -3.39 11.32
N GLN A 162 -14.91 -2.94 12.58
CA GLN A 162 -14.76 -3.80 13.75
C GLN A 162 -15.84 -4.91 13.86
N SER A 163 -16.91 -4.84 13.06
CA SER A 163 -18.11 -5.63 13.32
C SER A 163 -18.20 -6.99 12.65
N ALA A 164 -17.35 -7.41 11.70
CA ALA A 164 -17.37 -8.80 11.20
C ALA A 164 -16.16 -9.22 10.33
N PHE A 165 -15.59 -8.36 9.51
CA PHE A 165 -14.45 -8.68 8.63
C PHE A 165 -13.51 -7.49 8.64
N GLY A 166 -12.59 -7.45 9.60
CA GLY A 166 -11.64 -6.36 9.74
C GLY A 166 -10.94 -6.06 8.41
N GLY A 167 -11.10 -4.84 7.91
CA GLY A 167 -10.42 -4.40 6.71
C GLY A 167 -8.94 -4.22 6.97
N SER A 168 -8.11 -4.90 6.20
CA SER A 168 -6.69 -4.64 6.15
C SER A 168 -6.41 -3.79 4.92
N TYR A 169 -5.60 -2.74 5.08
CA TYR A 169 -5.37 -1.74 4.04
C TYR A 169 -3.89 -1.64 3.74
N ASP A 170 -3.59 -1.95 2.49
CA ASP A 170 -2.29 -1.71 1.87
C ASP A 170 -2.39 -0.41 1.08
N TRP A 171 -1.66 0.62 1.48
CA TRP A 171 -1.70 1.90 0.81
C TRP A 171 -0.31 2.46 0.55
N GLN A 172 -0.22 3.31 -0.45
CA GLN A 172 1.00 3.97 -0.88
C GLN A 172 0.74 5.43 -1.20
N TYR A 173 1.78 6.25 -1.10
CA TYR A 173 1.83 7.60 -1.61
C TYR A 173 2.81 7.68 -2.79
N SER A 174 2.38 8.30 -3.89
CA SER A 174 3.20 8.58 -5.06
C SER A 174 3.12 10.06 -5.40
N ASP A 175 4.25 10.71 -5.62
CA ASP A 175 4.31 12.13 -5.97
C ASP A 175 4.07 12.42 -7.45
N GLY A 176 3.85 11.41 -8.27
CA GLY A 176 3.55 11.53 -9.69
C GLY A 176 4.70 12.07 -10.55
N LYS A 177 5.91 12.18 -10.01
CA LYS A 177 7.08 12.73 -10.70
C LYS A 177 7.84 11.72 -11.59
N GLY A 178 7.30 10.53 -11.77
CA GLY A 178 7.93 9.43 -12.49
C GLY A 178 7.46 9.26 -13.93
N ARG A 179 6.95 10.31 -14.58
CA ARG A 179 6.60 10.28 -16.03
C ARG A 179 7.54 11.13 -16.84
#